data_200c8088eb9c2d7899af143e846bf4fe
#
_entry.id   200c8088eb9c2d7899af143e846bf4fe
#
_cell.length_a   1.000
_cell.length_b   1.000
_cell.length_c   1.000
_cell.angle_alpha   90.00
_cell.angle_beta   90.00
_cell.angle_gamma   90.00
#
_symmetry.space_group_name_H-M   'P 1'
#
loop_
_entity.id
_entity.type
_entity.pdbx_description
1 polymer ?
#
loop_
_entity_poly.entity_id
_entity_poly.type
_entity_poly.pdbx_seq_one_letter_code
_entity_poly.pdbx_strand_id
1 'polypeptide(L)'
;FYTTAQSTNVCIAILQKDAEGSWEVRQNLEGLADTVDTVRLARLQAGGSTQLVVGYVAAQGDHYLAVYAYNDGQLSTILEQSYEQYLVEDITGGGSQDLILMSTQEDGGVQIELLTVDKEGGFRQAAVMGLSADRFSGCASVAAGLGSDRRNYLVLDGWTGISGNNLASVLLRF
;
A
#
# COMPACT_ATOMS: atom_id res chain seq x y z
N PHE A 1 -12.80 12.36 -2.45
CA PHE A 1 -12.38 12.59 -1.05
C PHE A 1 -12.80 13.98 -0.60
N TYR A 2 -13.15 14.14 0.66
CA TYR A 2 -13.56 15.40 1.26
C TYR A 2 -13.33 15.39 2.78
N THR A 3 -13.35 16.54 3.42
CA THR A 3 -13.27 16.69 4.87
C THR A 3 -14.60 17.22 5.42
N THR A 4 -14.92 16.93 6.68
CA THR A 4 -16.11 17.43 7.37
C THR A 4 -15.71 18.17 8.64
N ALA A 5 -16.60 19.04 9.13
CA ALA A 5 -16.37 19.71 10.41
C ALA A 5 -16.48 18.76 11.64
N GLN A 6 -16.95 17.53 11.42
CA GLN A 6 -17.22 16.55 12.47
C GLN A 6 -16.14 15.45 12.56
N SER A 7 -15.29 15.32 11.55
CA SER A 7 -14.19 14.35 11.52
C SER A 7 -12.88 15.05 11.18
N THR A 8 -11.82 14.69 11.88
CA THR A 8 -10.46 15.11 11.57
C THR A 8 -9.90 14.32 10.38
N ASN A 9 -10.47 13.15 10.11
CA ASN A 9 -10.04 12.30 9.01
C ASN A 9 -10.73 12.69 7.70
N VAL A 10 -10.07 12.44 6.60
CA VAL A 10 -10.65 12.58 5.27
C VAL A 10 -11.75 11.54 5.06
N CYS A 11 -12.79 11.90 4.33
CA CYS A 11 -13.90 10.99 3.99
C CYS A 11 -13.83 10.60 2.51
N ILE A 12 -14.31 9.39 2.21
CA ILE A 12 -14.49 8.87 0.85
C ILE A 12 -16.00 8.86 0.57
N ALA A 13 -16.45 9.56 -0.47
CA ALA A 13 -17.81 9.44 -0.98
C ALA A 13 -17.85 8.60 -2.25
N ILE A 14 -18.71 7.60 -2.28
CA ILE A 14 -19.05 6.86 -3.49
C ILE A 14 -20.29 7.49 -4.10
N LEU A 15 -20.14 7.96 -5.32
CA LEU A 15 -21.20 8.60 -6.08
C LEU A 15 -21.70 7.66 -7.18
N GLN A 16 -22.99 7.57 -7.35
CA GLN A 16 -23.62 6.82 -8.42
C GLN A 16 -24.67 7.70 -9.12
N LYS A 17 -24.85 7.52 -10.41
CA LYS A 17 -25.96 8.14 -11.13
C LYS A 17 -27.26 7.38 -10.86
N ASP A 18 -28.32 8.11 -10.58
CA ASP A 18 -29.68 7.58 -10.54
C ASP A 18 -30.22 7.31 -11.95
N ALA A 19 -31.47 6.87 -12.04
CA ALA A 19 -32.15 6.59 -13.32
C ALA A 19 -32.39 7.86 -14.16
N GLU A 20 -32.40 9.04 -13.54
CA GLU A 20 -32.60 10.34 -14.16
C GLU A 20 -31.27 11.01 -14.57
N GLY A 21 -30.13 10.37 -14.24
CA GLY A 21 -28.79 10.83 -14.58
C GLY A 21 -28.18 11.80 -13.55
N SER A 22 -28.85 12.04 -12.44
CA SER A 22 -28.34 12.85 -11.33
C SER A 22 -27.37 12.04 -10.45
N TRP A 23 -26.38 12.72 -9.89
CA TRP A 23 -25.42 12.09 -8.96
C TRP A 23 -25.98 12.05 -7.55
N GLU A 24 -25.98 10.87 -6.95
CA GLU A 24 -26.33 10.67 -5.54
C GLU A 24 -25.17 10.00 -4.78
N VAL A 25 -25.08 10.27 -3.47
CA VAL A 25 -24.13 9.63 -2.58
C VAL A 25 -24.67 8.28 -2.17
N ARG A 26 -23.97 7.21 -2.57
CA ARG A 26 -24.34 5.82 -2.20
C ARG A 26 -23.73 5.41 -0.88
N GLN A 27 -22.52 5.88 -0.59
CA GLN A 27 -21.81 5.53 0.62
C GLN A 27 -20.84 6.64 1.00
N ASN A 28 -20.69 6.84 2.30
CA ASN A 28 -19.60 7.61 2.90
C ASN A 28 -18.80 6.70 3.82
N LEU A 29 -17.48 6.78 3.69
CA LEU A 29 -16.52 6.08 4.55
C LEU A 29 -15.58 7.10 5.16
N GLU A 30 -15.22 6.92 6.41
CA GLU A 30 -14.14 7.66 7.05
C GLU A 30 -12.80 7.00 6.68
N GLY A 31 -11.82 7.82 6.28
CA GLY A 31 -10.46 7.37 6.02
C GLY A 31 -9.65 7.20 7.31
N LEU A 32 -8.42 6.73 7.16
CA LEU A 32 -7.57 6.40 8.31
C LEU A 32 -6.83 7.62 8.91
N ALA A 33 -6.75 8.73 8.16
CA ALA A 33 -6.08 9.94 8.61
C ALA A 33 -6.66 11.20 7.95
N ASP A 34 -6.08 12.36 8.24
CA ASP A 34 -6.56 13.67 7.80
C ASP A 34 -6.18 14.02 6.36
N THR A 35 -5.20 13.34 5.77
CA THR A 35 -4.72 13.60 4.40
C THR A 35 -4.63 12.32 3.59
N VAL A 36 -4.99 12.40 2.31
CA VAL A 36 -4.73 11.35 1.32
C VAL A 36 -3.39 11.65 0.65
N ASP A 37 -2.48 10.69 0.71
CA ASP A 37 -1.17 10.76 0.06
C ASP A 37 -1.21 10.15 -1.34
N THR A 38 -1.77 8.95 -1.45
CA THR A 38 -1.82 8.21 -2.71
C THR A 38 -3.16 7.53 -2.92
N VAL A 39 -3.57 7.41 -4.19
CA VAL A 39 -4.76 6.64 -4.60
C VAL A 39 -4.38 5.80 -5.81
N ARG A 40 -4.62 4.50 -5.73
CA ARG A 40 -4.36 3.56 -6.82
C ARG A 40 -5.52 2.59 -7.01
N LEU A 41 -5.75 2.21 -8.25
CA LEU A 41 -6.57 1.05 -8.58
C LEU A 41 -5.63 -0.13 -8.86
N ALA A 42 -5.85 -1.24 -8.20
CA ALA A 42 -4.99 -2.41 -8.26
C ALA A 42 -5.80 -3.69 -8.49
N ARG A 43 -5.26 -4.61 -9.26
CA ARG A 43 -5.80 -5.96 -9.41
C ARG A 43 -4.97 -6.90 -8.53
N LEU A 44 -5.30 -6.93 -7.23
CA LEU A 44 -4.58 -7.73 -6.23
C LEU A 44 -5.03 -9.19 -6.19
N GLN A 45 -6.19 -9.51 -6.77
CA GLN A 45 -6.73 -10.87 -6.85
C GLN A 45 -6.78 -11.34 -8.30
N ALA A 46 -6.22 -12.50 -8.59
CA ALA A 46 -6.24 -13.07 -9.93
C ALA A 46 -7.69 -13.39 -10.35
N GLY A 47 -8.13 -12.85 -11.49
CA GLY A 47 -9.50 -13.01 -11.97
C GLY A 47 -10.58 -12.27 -11.17
N GLY A 48 -10.20 -11.54 -10.11
CA GLY A 48 -11.10 -10.76 -9.28
C GLY A 48 -11.38 -9.34 -9.77
N SER A 49 -12.20 -8.61 -9.00
CA SER A 49 -12.46 -7.19 -9.21
C SER A 49 -11.21 -6.35 -8.89
N THR A 50 -11.19 -5.11 -9.41
CA THR A 50 -10.17 -4.12 -9.06
C THR A 50 -10.43 -3.59 -7.65
N GLN A 51 -9.39 -3.49 -6.84
CA GLN A 51 -9.40 -2.89 -5.50
C GLN A 51 -8.94 -1.44 -5.56
N LEU A 52 -9.40 -0.64 -4.60
CA LEU A 52 -8.93 0.72 -4.36
C LEU A 52 -7.90 0.66 -3.22
N VAL A 53 -6.68 1.10 -3.50
CA VAL A 53 -5.58 1.21 -2.54
C VAL A 53 -5.38 2.68 -2.22
N VAL A 54 -5.49 3.06 -0.95
CA VAL A 54 -5.38 4.45 -0.51
C VAL A 54 -4.31 4.55 0.57
N GLY A 55 -3.30 5.38 0.33
CA GLY A 55 -2.33 5.80 1.32
C GLY A 55 -2.79 7.07 2.00
N TYR A 56 -2.69 7.12 3.31
CA TYR A 56 -3.05 8.25 4.16
C TYR A 56 -1.84 8.72 4.96
N VAL A 57 -1.83 10.00 5.29
CA VAL A 57 -0.83 10.61 6.16
C VAL A 57 -1.55 11.34 7.29
N ALA A 58 -1.18 11.04 8.53
CA ALA A 58 -1.64 11.79 9.70
C ALA A 58 -0.81 13.05 9.91
N ALA A 59 -1.35 14.03 10.63
CA ALA A 59 -0.70 15.31 10.89
C ALA A 59 0.70 15.20 11.54
N GLN A 60 0.93 14.14 12.32
CA GLN A 60 2.22 13.81 12.93
C GLN A 60 3.22 13.12 11.99
N GLY A 61 2.80 12.79 10.75
CA GLY A 61 3.62 12.19 9.72
C GLY A 61 3.54 10.66 9.63
N ASP A 62 2.69 10.01 10.43
CA ASP A 62 2.45 8.57 10.33
C ASP A 62 1.67 8.23 9.06
N HIS A 63 2.08 7.16 8.39
CA HIS A 63 1.45 6.68 7.16
C HIS A 63 0.59 5.44 7.40
N TYR A 64 -0.61 5.43 6.83
CA TYR A 64 -1.56 4.32 6.91
C TYR A 64 -2.05 3.95 5.52
N LEU A 65 -2.16 2.66 5.26
CA LEU A 65 -2.70 2.11 4.02
C LEU A 65 -4.05 1.44 4.30
N ALA A 66 -5.03 1.73 3.46
CA ALA A 66 -6.25 0.95 3.38
C ALA A 66 -6.43 0.37 1.97
N VAL A 67 -6.87 -0.87 1.91
CA VAL A 67 -7.32 -1.50 0.67
C VAL A 67 -8.81 -1.78 0.77
N TYR A 68 -9.54 -1.32 -0.25
CA TYR A 68 -10.98 -1.48 -0.32
C TYR A 68 -11.36 -2.37 -1.50
N ALA A 69 -12.25 -3.32 -1.26
CA ALA A 69 -12.96 -4.04 -2.31
C ALA A 69 -14.29 -3.33 -2.63
N TYR A 70 -14.64 -3.27 -3.91
CA TYR A 70 -15.91 -2.72 -4.36
C TYR A 70 -16.82 -3.85 -4.80
N ASN A 71 -17.91 -4.07 -4.06
CA ASN A 71 -18.89 -5.10 -4.35
C ASN A 71 -20.30 -4.53 -4.16
N ASP A 72 -21.20 -4.82 -5.09
CA ASP A 72 -22.62 -4.47 -5.02
C ASP A 72 -22.92 -2.98 -4.73
N GLY A 73 -22.07 -2.09 -5.27
CA GLY A 73 -22.24 -0.63 -5.07
C GLY A 73 -21.64 -0.11 -3.79
N GLN A 74 -20.91 -0.92 -3.03
CA GLN A 74 -20.29 -0.55 -1.76
C GLN A 74 -18.80 -0.86 -1.72
N LEU A 75 -18.04 -0.01 -1.05
CA LEU A 75 -16.68 -0.28 -0.63
C LEU A 75 -16.69 -0.95 0.74
N SER A 76 -15.90 -2.01 0.87
CA SER A 76 -15.58 -2.62 2.16
C SER A 76 -14.07 -2.65 2.35
N THR A 77 -13.60 -2.32 3.55
CA THR A 77 -12.18 -2.41 3.87
C THR A 77 -11.78 -3.87 3.99
N ILE A 78 -10.70 -4.25 3.31
CA ILE A 78 -10.14 -5.62 3.33
C ILE A 78 -8.72 -5.67 3.90
N LEU A 79 -8.06 -4.52 4.03
CA LEU A 79 -6.77 -4.38 4.71
C LEU A 79 -6.64 -2.96 5.28
N GLU A 80 -6.10 -2.86 6.49
CA GLU A 80 -5.61 -1.61 7.09
C GLU A 80 -4.26 -1.89 7.75
N GLN A 81 -3.24 -1.09 7.43
CA GLN A 81 -1.89 -1.27 7.98
C GLN A 81 -1.10 0.03 7.96
N SER A 82 -0.22 0.22 8.94
CA SER A 82 0.80 1.27 8.89
C SER A 82 1.93 0.88 7.93
N TYR A 83 2.57 1.87 7.31
CA TYR A 83 3.69 1.66 6.41
C TYR A 83 4.63 2.87 6.42
N GLU A 84 5.84 2.71 5.95
CA GLU A 84 6.77 3.78 5.64
C GLU A 84 6.83 4.02 4.12
N GLN A 85 6.91 2.94 3.36
CA GLN A 85 6.80 2.92 1.90
C GLN A 85 5.95 1.73 1.46
N TYR A 86 5.28 1.85 0.33
CA TYR A 86 4.60 0.71 -0.28
C TYR A 86 4.72 0.70 -1.81
N LEU A 87 4.54 -0.47 -2.39
CA LEU A 87 4.51 -0.67 -3.82
C LEU A 87 3.40 -1.67 -4.19
N VAL A 88 2.78 -1.46 -5.34
CA VAL A 88 1.78 -2.37 -5.92
C VAL A 88 2.27 -2.80 -7.30
N GLU A 89 2.79 -4.03 -7.40
CA GLU A 89 3.37 -4.59 -8.63
C GLU A 89 3.24 -6.12 -8.64
N ASP A 90 3.20 -6.73 -9.82
CA ASP A 90 3.24 -8.20 -9.97
C ASP A 90 4.69 -8.71 -9.80
N ILE A 91 5.13 -8.81 -8.55
CA ILE A 91 6.49 -9.25 -8.22
C ILE A 91 6.61 -10.78 -8.25
N THR A 92 5.53 -11.48 -7.95
CA THR A 92 5.51 -12.96 -7.95
C THR A 92 5.34 -13.56 -9.35
N GLY A 93 4.96 -12.75 -10.35
CA GLY A 93 4.69 -13.20 -11.72
C GLY A 93 3.38 -13.98 -11.85
N GLY A 94 2.47 -13.82 -10.89
CA GLY A 94 1.17 -14.52 -10.83
C GLY A 94 0.09 -13.95 -11.75
N GLY A 95 0.34 -12.82 -12.42
CA GLY A 95 -0.62 -12.13 -13.27
C GLY A 95 -1.64 -11.28 -12.52
N SER A 96 -1.54 -11.23 -11.19
CA SER A 96 -2.15 -10.24 -10.30
C SER A 96 -1.05 -9.41 -9.66
N GLN A 97 -1.39 -8.19 -9.26
CA GLN A 97 -0.45 -7.36 -8.52
C GLN A 97 -0.34 -7.83 -7.07
N ASP A 98 0.84 -7.72 -6.51
CA ASP A 98 1.12 -7.95 -5.10
C ASP A 98 1.22 -6.59 -4.38
N LEU A 99 1.04 -6.59 -3.08
CA LEU A 99 1.25 -5.44 -2.23
C LEU A 99 2.54 -5.65 -1.42
N ILE A 100 3.51 -4.77 -1.60
CA ILE A 100 4.76 -4.78 -0.85
C ILE A 100 4.71 -3.62 0.13
N LEU A 101 4.87 -3.92 1.41
CA LEU A 101 4.92 -2.94 2.49
C LEU A 101 6.31 -2.91 3.12
N MET A 102 6.76 -1.73 3.47
CA MET A 102 8.01 -1.52 4.20
C MET A 102 7.73 -0.70 5.44
N SER A 103 8.31 -1.11 6.55
CA SER A 103 8.22 -0.44 7.84
C SER A 103 9.56 -0.47 8.57
N THR A 104 9.87 0.60 9.30
CA THR A 104 11.00 0.63 10.21
C THR A 104 10.63 -0.11 11.49
N GLN A 105 11.51 -0.99 11.96
CA GLN A 105 11.34 -1.76 13.17
C GLN A 105 11.87 -0.99 14.40
N GLU A 106 11.50 -1.42 15.60
CA GLU A 106 11.96 -0.79 16.86
C GLU A 106 13.48 -0.78 17.03
N ASP A 107 14.18 -1.76 16.45
CA ASP A 107 15.64 -1.83 16.42
C ASP A 107 16.28 -0.93 15.36
N GLY A 108 15.45 -0.19 14.59
CA GLY A 108 15.86 0.68 13.50
C GLY A 108 16.12 -0.05 12.17
N GLY A 109 15.94 -1.36 12.11
CA GLY A 109 15.98 -2.12 10.85
C GLY A 109 14.73 -1.93 10.01
N VAL A 110 14.73 -2.40 8.77
CA VAL A 110 13.59 -2.33 7.86
C VAL A 110 13.00 -3.72 7.64
N GLN A 111 11.70 -3.85 7.84
CA GLN A 111 10.93 -5.03 7.47
C GLN A 111 10.24 -4.79 6.13
N ILE A 112 10.30 -5.79 5.27
CA ILE A 112 9.63 -5.83 3.97
C ILE A 112 8.66 -6.99 4.01
N GLU A 113 7.39 -6.70 3.78
CA GLU A 113 6.33 -7.69 3.71
C GLU A 113 5.78 -7.78 2.29
N LEU A 114 5.72 -8.98 1.75
CA LEU A 114 5.03 -9.27 0.50
C LEU A 114 3.65 -9.86 0.82
N LEU A 115 2.61 -9.13 0.51
CA LEU A 115 1.22 -9.54 0.69
C LEU A 115 0.60 -9.90 -0.65
N THR A 116 -0.04 -11.07 -0.71
CA THR A 116 -0.83 -11.54 -1.86
C THR A 116 -2.27 -11.77 -1.43
N VAL A 117 -3.21 -11.67 -2.37
CA VAL A 117 -4.62 -11.96 -2.10
C VAL A 117 -4.93 -13.39 -2.52
N ASP A 118 -5.51 -14.16 -1.63
CA ASP A 118 -5.95 -15.53 -1.91
C ASP A 118 -7.25 -15.57 -2.75
N LYS A 119 -7.73 -16.78 -3.02
CA LYS A 119 -8.94 -16.97 -3.85
C LYS A 119 -10.22 -16.52 -3.17
N GLU A 120 -10.22 -16.49 -1.84
CA GLU A 120 -11.33 -16.02 -1.02
C GLU A 120 -11.35 -14.51 -0.85
N GLY A 121 -10.31 -13.79 -1.35
CA GLY A 121 -10.17 -12.34 -1.26
C GLY A 121 -9.49 -11.87 0.03
N GLY A 122 -8.96 -12.77 0.83
CA GLY A 122 -8.18 -12.48 2.03
C GLY A 122 -6.72 -12.18 1.71
N PHE A 123 -6.11 -11.25 2.46
CA PHE A 123 -4.68 -11.03 2.39
C PHE A 123 -3.93 -12.11 3.16
N ARG A 124 -2.83 -12.59 2.55
CA ARG A 124 -1.88 -13.46 3.23
C ARG A 124 -0.46 -12.93 3.02
N GLN A 125 0.36 -13.08 4.02
CA GLN A 125 1.79 -12.81 3.94
C GLN A 125 2.48 -13.92 3.16
N ALA A 126 2.95 -13.59 1.95
CA ALA A 126 3.64 -14.55 1.09
C ALA A 126 5.14 -14.64 1.44
N ALA A 127 5.73 -13.52 1.86
CA ALA A 127 7.11 -13.47 2.32
C ALA A 127 7.31 -12.30 3.30
N VAL A 128 8.30 -12.46 4.18
CA VAL A 128 8.83 -11.40 5.05
C VAL A 128 10.35 -11.42 4.98
N MET A 129 10.93 -10.24 4.89
CA MET A 129 12.37 -10.04 4.94
C MET A 129 12.71 -8.92 5.90
N GLY A 130 13.69 -9.14 6.77
CA GLY A 130 14.28 -8.11 7.62
C GLY A 130 15.65 -7.68 7.11
N LEU A 131 15.88 -6.38 7.10
CA LEU A 131 17.18 -5.76 6.88
C LEU A 131 17.63 -5.14 8.21
N SER A 132 18.79 -5.55 8.71
CA SER A 132 19.30 -5.06 10.00
C SER A 132 19.72 -3.60 9.93
N ALA A 133 19.52 -2.86 11.02
CA ALA A 133 19.77 -1.42 11.13
C ALA A 133 21.23 -1.00 10.84
N ASP A 134 22.20 -1.88 11.08
CA ASP A 134 23.60 -1.61 10.76
C ASP A 134 23.88 -1.57 9.25
N ARG A 135 23.02 -2.18 8.47
CA ARG A 135 23.12 -2.24 6.99
C ARG A 135 22.12 -1.34 6.30
N PHE A 136 20.90 -1.20 6.86
CA PHE A 136 19.80 -0.47 6.22
C PHE A 136 18.83 0.02 7.30
N SER A 137 18.84 1.31 7.59
CA SER A 137 18.14 1.92 8.73
C SER A 137 17.00 2.85 8.34
N GLY A 138 16.29 2.55 7.30
CA GLY A 138 15.13 3.32 6.83
C GLY A 138 15.03 3.29 5.32
N CYS A 139 13.82 3.30 4.79
CA CYS A 139 13.54 3.20 3.36
C CYS A 139 13.13 4.57 2.81
N ALA A 140 13.91 5.14 1.88
CA ALA A 140 13.59 6.39 1.21
C ALA A 140 12.75 6.17 -0.04
N SER A 141 12.98 5.08 -0.77
CA SER A 141 12.22 4.74 -1.97
C SER A 141 12.23 3.24 -2.25
N VAL A 142 11.22 2.80 -2.99
CA VAL A 142 11.10 1.43 -3.49
C VAL A 142 10.69 1.45 -4.95
N ALA A 143 11.28 0.57 -5.75
CA ALA A 143 10.91 0.35 -7.14
C ALA A 143 10.98 -1.14 -7.49
N ALA A 144 10.12 -1.58 -8.40
CA ALA A 144 10.19 -2.93 -8.97
C ALA A 144 10.52 -2.87 -10.46
N GLY A 145 11.11 -3.93 -10.97
CA GLY A 145 11.43 -4.06 -12.38
C GLY A 145 11.76 -5.47 -12.80
N LEU A 146 11.66 -5.72 -14.10
CA LEU A 146 12.02 -7.00 -14.70
C LEU A 146 13.47 -6.93 -15.19
N GLY A 147 14.32 -7.84 -14.69
CA GLY A 147 15.69 -7.96 -15.11
C GLY A 147 15.83 -8.61 -16.50
N SER A 148 17.01 -8.48 -17.09
CA SER A 148 17.35 -9.12 -18.37
C SER A 148 17.30 -10.66 -18.32
N ASP A 149 17.39 -11.23 -17.13
CA ASP A 149 17.24 -12.67 -16.85
C ASP A 149 15.76 -13.10 -16.70
N ARG A 150 14.82 -12.19 -16.97
CA ARG A 150 13.36 -12.37 -16.85
C ARG A 150 12.89 -12.67 -15.42
N ARG A 151 13.62 -12.21 -14.42
CA ARG A 151 13.22 -12.26 -13.01
C ARG A 151 12.79 -10.90 -12.53
N ASN A 152 11.87 -10.90 -11.59
CA ASN A 152 11.45 -9.67 -10.93
C ASN A 152 12.45 -9.27 -9.85
N TYR A 153 12.69 -7.98 -9.76
CA TYR A 153 13.59 -7.37 -8.79
C TYR A 153 12.86 -6.26 -8.05
N LEU A 154 13.16 -6.15 -6.77
CA LEU A 154 12.80 -5.02 -5.94
C LEU A 154 14.08 -4.27 -5.58
N VAL A 155 14.11 -2.98 -5.86
CA VAL A 155 15.20 -2.07 -5.49
C VAL A 155 14.69 -1.21 -4.35
N LEU A 156 15.42 -1.21 -3.25
CA LEU A 156 15.15 -0.36 -2.09
C LEU A 156 16.33 0.61 -1.96
N ASP A 157 16.04 1.89 -1.93
CA ASP A 157 17.01 2.92 -1.58
C ASP A 157 16.69 3.44 -0.17
N GLY A 158 17.70 3.63 0.63
CA GLY A 158 17.53 4.08 2.00
C GLY A 158 18.83 4.51 2.65
N TRP A 159 18.86 4.48 3.94
CA TRP A 159 19.95 4.98 4.76
C TRP A 159 20.73 3.84 5.39
N THR A 160 22.00 4.03 5.63
CA THR A 160 22.84 3.09 6.38
C THR A 160 23.73 3.80 7.38
N GLY A 161 24.15 3.07 8.40
CA GLY A 161 25.01 3.57 9.48
C GLY A 161 24.22 4.13 10.67
N ILE A 162 24.87 4.17 11.82
CA ILE A 162 24.29 4.58 13.11
C ILE A 162 23.78 6.04 13.06
N SER A 163 24.33 6.87 12.19
CA SER A 163 23.91 8.28 12.00
C SER A 163 22.91 8.48 10.86
N GLY A 164 22.58 7.45 10.09
CA GLY A 164 21.68 7.54 8.93
C GLY A 164 22.18 8.46 7.81
N ASN A 165 23.50 8.71 7.72
CA ASN A 165 24.06 9.74 6.83
C ASN A 165 24.55 9.21 5.49
N ASN A 166 24.55 7.91 5.27
CA ASN A 166 24.98 7.30 4.00
C ASN A 166 23.78 6.69 3.28
N LEU A 167 23.74 6.87 1.96
CA LEU A 167 22.77 6.18 1.10
C LEU A 167 23.22 4.75 0.85
N ALA A 168 22.27 3.84 0.82
CA ALA A 168 22.45 2.44 0.46
C ALA A 168 21.31 2.00 -0.47
N SER A 169 21.65 1.09 -1.38
CA SER A 169 20.65 0.42 -2.22
C SER A 169 20.72 -1.08 -1.99
N VAL A 170 19.57 -1.71 -1.84
CA VAL A 170 19.45 -3.17 -1.74
C VAL A 170 18.64 -3.67 -2.92
N LEU A 171 19.18 -4.69 -3.60
CA LEU A 171 18.52 -5.38 -4.69
C LEU A 171 18.04 -6.74 -4.22
N LEU A 172 16.74 -6.95 -4.22
CA LEU A 172 16.10 -8.21 -3.90
C LEU A 172 15.61 -8.86 -5.19
N ARG A 173 15.80 -10.18 -5.31
CA ARG A 173 15.37 -10.96 -6.47
C ARG A 173 14.26 -11.93 -6.08
N PHE A 174 13.21 -11.96 -6.88
CA PHE A 174 12.05 -12.84 -6.74
C PHE A 174 11.97 -13.88 -7.86
#